data_8a1e04e8db41f3064d32cc5ad62813cd
#
_entry.id   8a1e04e8db41f3064d32cc5ad62813cd
#
_cell.length_a   1.000
_cell.length_b   1.000
_cell.length_c   1.000
_cell.angle_alpha   90.00
_cell.angle_beta   90.00
_cell.angle_gamma   90.00
#
_symmetry.space_group_name_H-M   'P 1'
#
loop_
_entity.id
_entity.type
_entity.pdbx_description
1 polymer ?
#
loop_
_entity_poly.entity_id
_entity_poly.type
_entity_poly.pdbx_seq_one_letter_code
_entity_poly.pdbx_strand_id
1 'polypeptide(L)'
;MKKLFLFFALLAGIAVMTGCKKDQDVVTLKAVIDQETKAFFGDDHDHLPYWDGADRVYIAGPGITPNSYPLNIQNTTFATISDVPGSSVYCAIFPATAVHTMGTINAAGTKVTIKFDSEQMYYWDEDNQRQRLEMPMGAVATPTRTGTTTLYFKNLCSILRVNVKNLLPYNTALEVRRITLNAYGAYLAGKADVTLSESGVPTVAMDELDNEHNNVLSFYAPGYASMAHLEYRADQSFDIVVPPFDATHLILEVEVYNPTDGSIIGYSSHVIGTPNSTDPTVHLVRNKIIPINLEIKNTNLLQPSYAYLEPGPQFNAHMHQLIDPLVGIAGEIQDVVFNRATGGIPATIPDDWVEVQDVTSPYKIYAYVSGATVQINSYAPIIYANSDCSHMYEGLTSLRSVHWDNNPAEGEGGLQTEDVTDMSYMFAGCTNLQTFSGIEYCNTTNVTNMAHMFEGCYIGWTELNLTNFNTHNVENMAAMFKDCSMTQLDISMFTTERVTDMSEMFSGCESLGELSINNFNLSNVASLTNMCTNIAIDQAWRHCTIHCKRAVWTKLIDGDSNTGIDLNKVSGDIVDE
;
A
#
# COMPACT_ATOMS: atom_id res chain seq x y z
N MET A 1 83.64 9.28 10.69
CA MET A 1 82.98 8.41 9.70
C MET A 1 82.78 7.01 10.33
N LYS A 2 81.65 6.52 10.49
CA LYS A 2 81.20 5.35 11.25
C LYS A 2 80.69 5.72 12.65
N LYS A 3 79.49 6.26 12.73
CA LYS A 3 78.56 6.24 13.89
C LYS A 3 77.28 7.02 13.54
N LEU A 4 76.66 6.69 12.42
CA LEU A 4 75.37 7.29 12.07
C LEU A 4 74.47 6.28 11.34
N PHE A 5 74.54 5.01 11.78
CA PHE A 5 73.70 3.96 11.15
C PHE A 5 72.96 3.08 12.15
N LEU A 6 72.84 3.52 13.42
CA LEU A 6 72.16 2.68 14.41
C LEU A 6 71.04 3.40 15.19
N PHE A 7 70.45 4.45 14.62
CA PHE A 7 69.33 5.15 15.23
C PHE A 7 68.05 5.25 14.38
N PHE A 8 68.05 4.54 13.24
CA PHE A 8 66.84 4.48 12.37
C PHE A 8 66.11 3.13 12.45
N ALA A 9 66.49 2.23 13.32
CA ALA A 9 65.85 0.90 13.41
C ALA A 9 64.90 0.74 14.61
N LEU A 10 64.61 1.81 15.40
CA LEU A 10 63.76 1.67 16.59
C LEU A 10 62.58 2.67 16.61
N LEU A 11 62.23 3.29 15.51
CA LEU A 11 61.03 4.13 15.35
C LEU A 11 60.07 3.61 14.29
N ALA A 12 60.20 2.37 13.87
CA ALA A 12 59.29 1.68 12.96
C ALA A 12 58.28 0.77 13.70
N GLY A 13 58.03 0.98 14.95
CA GLY A 13 57.24 0.09 15.82
C GLY A 13 55.95 0.68 16.38
N ILE A 14 55.52 1.89 16.00
CA ILE A 14 54.18 2.40 16.30
C ILE A 14 53.63 3.11 15.07
N ALA A 15 53.43 2.38 13.99
CA ALA A 15 52.44 2.72 13.02
C ALA A 15 51.11 2.20 13.59
N VAL A 16 50.38 3.10 14.26
CA VAL A 16 48.92 2.98 14.42
C VAL A 16 48.40 2.61 13.04
N MET A 17 47.86 1.40 12.93
CA MET A 17 47.03 1.05 11.77
C MET A 17 45.77 1.89 11.81
N THR A 18 45.85 3.17 11.48
CA THR A 18 44.76 3.85 10.84
C THR A 18 44.58 3.13 9.50
N GLY A 19 43.59 2.22 9.46
CA GLY A 19 43.22 1.60 8.22
C GLY A 19 42.94 2.70 7.20
N CYS A 20 43.85 2.88 6.24
CA CYS A 20 43.50 3.48 4.99
C CYS A 20 42.30 2.69 4.47
N LYS A 21 41.11 3.24 4.53
CA LYS A 21 40.07 2.88 3.58
C LYS A 21 40.76 3.05 2.21
N LYS A 22 41.04 1.94 1.53
CA LYS A 22 41.33 1.97 0.11
C LYS A 22 40.14 2.70 -0.49
N ASP A 23 40.37 3.90 -1.04
CA ASP A 23 39.37 4.52 -1.90
C ASP A 23 39.02 3.44 -2.92
N GLN A 24 37.77 2.99 -2.93
CA GLN A 24 37.34 2.04 -3.93
C GLN A 24 37.48 2.76 -5.28
N ASP A 25 38.22 2.16 -6.20
CA ASP A 25 38.34 2.69 -7.54
C ASP A 25 36.92 2.83 -8.11
N VAL A 26 36.54 4.06 -8.49
CA VAL A 26 35.27 4.32 -9.13
C VAL A 26 35.37 4.10 -10.63
N VAL A 27 34.31 3.56 -11.21
CA VAL A 27 34.22 3.26 -12.65
C VAL A 27 33.01 3.92 -13.27
N THR A 28 33.07 4.10 -14.58
CA THR A 28 31.90 4.47 -15.39
C THR A 28 31.37 3.24 -16.10
N LEU A 29 30.09 2.94 -15.91
CA LEU A 29 29.40 1.86 -16.58
C LEU A 29 28.61 2.40 -17.78
N LYS A 30 28.39 1.56 -18.76
CA LYS A 30 27.52 1.80 -19.91
C LYS A 30 26.21 1.04 -19.70
N ALA A 31 25.08 1.74 -19.75
CA ALA A 31 23.76 1.15 -19.71
C ALA A 31 23.16 1.13 -21.12
N VAL A 32 22.66 0.01 -21.56
CA VAL A 32 22.07 -0.20 -22.89
C VAL A 32 20.78 -1.02 -22.74
N ILE A 33 19.70 -0.58 -23.37
CA ILE A 33 18.49 -1.43 -23.50
C ILE A 33 18.81 -2.57 -24.46
N ASP A 34 18.63 -3.79 -24.01
CA ASP A 34 18.93 -5.02 -24.75
C ASP A 34 18.14 -5.12 -26.07
N GLN A 35 18.73 -5.81 -27.06
CA GLN A 35 18.07 -5.96 -28.37
C GLN A 35 16.76 -6.75 -28.29
N GLU A 36 16.65 -7.74 -27.40
CA GLU A 36 15.41 -8.47 -27.16
C GLU A 36 14.32 -7.52 -26.68
N THR A 37 14.66 -6.63 -25.73
CA THR A 37 13.75 -5.60 -25.22
C THR A 37 13.36 -4.60 -26.31
N LYS A 38 14.31 -4.18 -27.15
CA LYS A 38 14.03 -3.30 -28.29
C LYS A 38 13.10 -3.97 -29.33
N ALA A 39 13.38 -5.23 -29.66
CA ALA A 39 12.56 -6.00 -30.61
C ALA A 39 11.13 -6.25 -30.12
N PHE A 40 10.92 -6.18 -28.79
CA PHE A 40 9.61 -6.28 -28.16
C PHE A 40 8.61 -5.22 -28.66
N PHE A 41 9.09 -3.99 -28.86
CA PHE A 41 8.25 -2.89 -29.36
C PHE A 41 8.16 -2.84 -30.89
N GLY A 42 9.00 -3.57 -31.62
CA GLY A 42 9.01 -3.59 -33.09
C GLY A 42 9.29 -2.19 -33.67
N ASP A 43 8.47 -1.82 -34.67
CA ASP A 43 8.53 -0.50 -35.32
C ASP A 43 7.60 0.52 -34.64
N ASP A 44 7.03 0.20 -33.47
CA ASP A 44 6.16 1.09 -32.70
C ASP A 44 6.99 2.14 -31.97
N HIS A 45 7.28 3.23 -32.65
CA HIS A 45 8.10 4.33 -32.13
C HIS A 45 7.39 5.14 -31.03
N ASP A 46 6.07 5.03 -30.89
CA ASP A 46 5.28 5.86 -29.97
C ASP A 46 5.30 5.32 -28.55
N HIS A 47 5.72 4.05 -28.35
CA HIS A 47 5.69 3.35 -27.07
C HIS A 47 7.02 2.69 -26.69
N LEU A 48 8.14 3.05 -27.32
CA LEU A 48 9.45 2.50 -26.97
C LEU A 48 9.87 2.93 -25.55
N PRO A 49 10.44 2.02 -24.74
CA PRO A 49 11.07 2.41 -23.49
C PRO A 49 12.22 3.37 -23.79
N TYR A 50 12.32 4.42 -23.04
CA TYR A 50 13.43 5.36 -23.13
C TYR A 50 13.79 5.85 -21.74
N TRP A 51 15.03 6.30 -21.61
CA TRP A 51 15.51 6.93 -20.40
C TRP A 51 15.46 8.45 -20.49
N ASP A 52 15.15 9.09 -19.39
CA ASP A 52 15.20 10.55 -19.27
C ASP A 52 16.20 11.02 -18.19
N GLY A 53 16.43 12.34 -18.11
CA GLY A 53 17.44 12.90 -17.21
C GLY A 53 17.13 12.77 -15.71
N ALA A 54 15.89 12.41 -15.35
CA ALA A 54 15.47 12.16 -13.97
C ALA A 54 15.62 10.68 -13.58
N ASP A 55 15.81 9.79 -14.55
CA ASP A 55 15.87 8.35 -14.33
C ASP A 55 17.06 7.94 -13.46
N ARG A 56 16.83 6.98 -12.60
CA ARG A 56 17.83 6.37 -11.73
C ARG A 56 17.84 4.85 -11.85
N VAL A 57 19.03 4.29 -11.73
CA VAL A 57 19.25 2.84 -11.71
C VAL A 57 19.82 2.42 -10.37
N TYR A 58 19.33 1.32 -9.81
CA TYR A 58 19.88 0.70 -8.61
C TYR A 58 21.00 -0.25 -9.00
N ILE A 59 22.18 -0.09 -8.40
CA ILE A 59 23.35 -0.92 -8.68
C ILE A 59 23.87 -1.53 -7.40
N ALA A 60 24.18 -2.82 -7.47
CA ALA A 60 24.79 -3.58 -6.41
C ALA A 60 25.87 -4.51 -6.97
N GLY A 61 26.79 -4.95 -6.12
CA GLY A 61 27.87 -5.89 -6.47
C GLY A 61 28.66 -6.33 -5.26
N PRO A 62 29.42 -7.44 -5.35
CA PRO A 62 30.30 -7.87 -4.28
C PRO A 62 31.29 -6.76 -3.89
N GLY A 63 31.31 -6.43 -2.60
CA GLY A 63 32.23 -5.44 -2.03
C GLY A 63 31.81 -3.99 -2.19
N ILE A 64 30.62 -3.71 -2.76
CA ILE A 64 30.07 -2.35 -2.83
C ILE A 64 28.74 -2.27 -2.06
N THR A 65 28.50 -1.11 -1.46
CA THR A 65 27.19 -0.82 -0.84
C THR A 65 26.19 -0.54 -1.96
N PRO A 66 25.07 -1.27 -2.02
CA PRO A 66 24.04 -1.03 -3.01
C PRO A 66 23.49 0.41 -2.94
N ASN A 67 23.32 1.04 -4.08
CA ASN A 67 22.84 2.44 -4.16
C ASN A 67 22.17 2.73 -5.50
N SER A 68 21.41 3.82 -5.56
CA SER A 68 20.81 4.33 -6.78
C SER A 68 21.69 5.42 -7.43
N TYR A 69 21.88 5.31 -8.72
CA TYR A 69 22.73 6.21 -9.53
C TYR A 69 21.92 6.88 -10.63
N PRO A 70 22.17 8.16 -10.91
CA PRO A 70 21.53 8.84 -12.04
C PRO A 70 22.06 8.31 -13.37
N LEU A 71 21.21 8.32 -14.38
CA LEU A 71 21.56 7.99 -15.76
C LEU A 71 22.00 9.27 -16.51
N ASN A 72 23.21 9.28 -17.03
CA ASN A 72 23.67 10.32 -17.94
C ASN A 72 23.31 9.93 -19.37
N ILE A 73 22.16 10.41 -19.84
CA ILE A 73 21.55 10.02 -21.10
C ILE A 73 22.40 10.48 -22.29
N GLN A 74 22.69 9.55 -23.20
CA GLN A 74 23.37 9.81 -24.46
C GLN A 74 22.39 9.75 -25.64
N ASN A 75 21.41 8.86 -25.54
CA ASN A 75 20.24 8.78 -26.41
C ASN A 75 19.15 7.92 -25.72
N THR A 76 18.00 7.75 -26.34
CA THR A 76 16.83 7.07 -25.77
C THR A 76 17.09 5.64 -25.24
N THR A 77 18.12 4.95 -25.74
CA THR A 77 18.41 3.55 -25.35
C THR A 77 19.83 3.34 -24.84
N PHE A 78 20.60 4.42 -24.70
CA PHE A 78 21.97 4.38 -24.21
C PHE A 78 22.25 5.49 -23.21
N ALA A 79 22.79 5.14 -22.06
CA ALA A 79 23.24 6.05 -21.03
C ALA A 79 24.58 5.62 -20.44
N THR A 80 25.22 6.53 -19.70
CA THR A 80 26.39 6.23 -18.86
C THR A 80 26.03 6.42 -17.39
N ILE A 81 26.69 5.65 -16.53
CA ILE A 81 26.52 5.71 -15.07
C ILE A 81 27.89 5.94 -14.47
N SER A 82 28.10 7.10 -13.87
CA SER A 82 29.40 7.53 -13.33
C SER A 82 29.52 7.21 -11.83
N ASP A 83 30.76 7.21 -11.34
CA ASP A 83 31.11 7.14 -9.92
C ASP A 83 30.64 5.86 -9.21
N VAL A 84 30.48 4.76 -9.96
CA VAL A 84 30.12 3.46 -9.39
C VAL A 84 31.38 2.81 -8.80
N PRO A 85 31.35 2.34 -7.54
CA PRO A 85 32.48 1.60 -6.97
C PRO A 85 32.84 0.35 -7.76
N GLY A 86 34.11 0.00 -7.86
CA GLY A 86 34.58 -1.18 -8.56
C GLY A 86 34.08 -2.49 -7.94
N SER A 87 33.60 -3.40 -8.76
CA SER A 87 33.12 -4.74 -8.33
C SER A 87 33.52 -5.82 -9.33
N SER A 88 33.52 -7.08 -8.88
CA SER A 88 33.76 -8.24 -9.75
C SER A 88 32.54 -8.62 -10.59
N VAL A 89 31.36 -8.25 -10.18
CA VAL A 89 30.08 -8.42 -10.90
C VAL A 89 29.17 -7.26 -10.53
N TYR A 90 28.44 -6.74 -11.49
CA TYR A 90 27.39 -5.74 -11.27
C TYR A 90 26.02 -6.34 -11.54
N CYS A 91 25.06 -6.08 -10.65
CA CYS A 91 23.64 -6.26 -10.88
C CYS A 91 22.96 -4.88 -10.87
N ALA A 92 22.14 -4.61 -11.84
CA ALA A 92 21.46 -3.34 -11.97
C ALA A 92 19.97 -3.55 -12.25
N ILE A 93 19.11 -2.72 -11.62
CA ILE A 93 17.66 -2.71 -11.79
C ILE A 93 17.21 -1.30 -12.12
N PHE A 94 16.32 -1.19 -13.08
CA PHE A 94 15.62 0.05 -13.47
C PHE A 94 14.10 -0.17 -13.39
N PRO A 95 13.30 0.79 -12.94
CA PRO A 95 13.74 1.96 -12.19
C PRO A 95 14.30 1.58 -10.82
N ALA A 96 15.10 2.45 -10.21
CA ALA A 96 15.70 2.16 -8.90
C ALA A 96 14.65 1.92 -7.80
N THR A 97 13.49 2.53 -7.94
CA THR A 97 12.32 2.41 -7.04
C THR A 97 11.68 1.01 -7.06
N ALA A 98 11.88 0.24 -8.14
CA ALA A 98 11.31 -1.11 -8.24
C ALA A 98 12.00 -2.14 -7.31
N VAL A 99 13.19 -1.83 -6.77
CA VAL A 99 13.94 -2.79 -5.94
C VAL A 99 13.36 -2.83 -4.52
N HIS A 100 12.96 -4.03 -4.08
CA HIS A 100 12.60 -4.30 -2.70
C HIS A 100 13.76 -4.91 -1.91
N THR A 101 14.31 -6.03 -2.37
CA THR A 101 15.50 -6.65 -1.77
C THR A 101 16.46 -7.16 -2.83
N MET A 102 17.74 -7.30 -2.44
CA MET A 102 18.78 -7.78 -3.31
C MET A 102 19.48 -8.99 -2.65
N GLY A 103 19.46 -10.13 -3.31
CA GLY A 103 20.14 -11.34 -2.85
C GLY A 103 21.64 -11.39 -3.19
N THR A 104 22.23 -12.56 -3.13
CA THR A 104 23.66 -12.75 -3.47
C THR A 104 23.89 -12.52 -4.95
N ILE A 105 24.82 -11.62 -5.27
CA ILE A 105 25.13 -11.20 -6.63
C ILE A 105 26.23 -12.09 -7.21
N ASN A 106 25.95 -12.75 -8.35
CA ASN A 106 26.93 -13.49 -9.13
C ASN A 106 26.53 -13.53 -10.62
N ALA A 107 27.50 -13.81 -11.51
CA ALA A 107 27.27 -13.81 -12.96
C ALA A 107 26.35 -14.94 -13.45
N ALA A 108 26.28 -16.05 -12.73
CA ALA A 108 25.49 -17.23 -13.10
C ALA A 108 24.00 -17.09 -12.73
N GLY A 109 23.68 -16.30 -11.69
CA GLY A 109 22.30 -16.06 -11.26
C GLY A 109 22.24 -15.18 -10.03
N THR A 110 21.69 -13.99 -10.16
CA THR A 110 21.42 -13.06 -9.07
C THR A 110 19.92 -13.05 -8.81
N LYS A 111 19.52 -13.28 -7.57
CA LYS A 111 18.13 -13.15 -7.14
C LYS A 111 17.89 -11.73 -6.64
N VAL A 112 16.81 -11.13 -7.11
CA VAL A 112 16.36 -9.79 -6.74
C VAL A 112 14.86 -9.87 -6.52
N THR A 113 14.36 -9.29 -5.46
CA THR A 113 12.92 -9.07 -5.31
C THR A 113 12.60 -7.64 -5.75
N ILE A 114 11.72 -7.50 -6.73
CA ILE A 114 11.20 -6.22 -7.21
C ILE A 114 9.73 -6.09 -6.81
N LYS A 115 9.20 -4.85 -6.84
CA LYS A 115 7.80 -4.56 -6.58
C LYS A 115 7.13 -4.08 -7.85
N PHE A 116 5.93 -4.60 -8.13
CA PHE A 116 4.99 -4.06 -9.09
C PHE A 116 3.91 -3.29 -8.33
N ASP A 117 3.67 -2.04 -8.70
CA ASP A 117 2.69 -1.21 -8.02
C ASP A 117 1.26 -1.51 -8.49
N SER A 118 0.33 -1.52 -7.54
CA SER A 118 -1.12 -1.67 -7.82
C SER A 118 -1.73 -0.39 -8.40
N GLU A 119 -1.06 0.73 -8.22
CA GLU A 119 -1.43 2.02 -8.77
C GLU A 119 -0.36 2.48 -9.75
N GLN A 120 -0.72 2.63 -11.01
CA GLN A 120 0.18 3.09 -12.05
C GLN A 120 -0.32 4.40 -12.64
N MET A 121 0.60 5.34 -12.83
CA MET A 121 0.26 6.64 -13.35
C MET A 121 0.50 6.74 -14.85
N TYR A 122 -0.48 7.32 -15.55
CA TYR A 122 -0.35 7.70 -16.95
C TYR A 122 0.39 9.03 -17.07
N TYR A 123 1.53 9.01 -17.74
CA TYR A 123 2.28 10.23 -18.09
C TYR A 123 2.39 10.34 -19.60
N TRP A 124 1.94 11.46 -20.13
CA TRP A 124 2.13 11.81 -21.53
C TRP A 124 3.35 12.71 -21.70
N ASP A 125 4.28 12.30 -22.56
CA ASP A 125 5.46 13.08 -22.92
C ASP A 125 5.11 13.94 -24.15
N GLU A 126 4.83 15.22 -23.92
CA GLU A 126 4.43 16.16 -24.98
C GLU A 126 5.55 16.42 -25.98
N ASP A 127 6.81 16.39 -25.55
CA ASP A 127 7.97 16.62 -26.41
C ASP A 127 8.16 15.49 -27.43
N ASN A 128 7.87 14.26 -27.02
CA ASN A 128 8.01 13.07 -27.85
C ASN A 128 6.68 12.51 -28.35
N GLN A 129 5.53 13.10 -27.98
CA GLN A 129 4.17 12.70 -28.35
C GLN A 129 3.90 11.21 -28.08
N ARG A 130 4.21 10.76 -26.84
CA ARG A 130 4.06 9.35 -26.45
C ARG A 130 3.82 9.18 -24.95
N GLN A 131 3.26 8.03 -24.57
CA GLN A 131 3.16 7.62 -23.17
C GLN A 131 4.57 7.29 -22.62
N ARG A 132 4.89 7.80 -21.42
CA ARG A 132 6.08 7.39 -20.67
C ARG A 132 5.77 6.08 -19.93
N LEU A 133 6.64 5.07 -20.11
CA LEU A 133 6.52 3.78 -19.46
C LEU A 133 7.68 3.56 -18.49
N GLU A 134 7.36 3.36 -17.22
CA GLU A 134 8.32 2.93 -16.19
C GLU A 134 8.32 1.40 -16.11
N MET A 135 9.05 0.77 -17.02
CA MET A 135 9.13 -0.68 -17.11
C MET A 135 10.28 -1.24 -16.26
N PRO A 136 10.03 -2.19 -15.35
CA PRO A 136 11.10 -2.88 -14.67
C PRO A 136 12.02 -3.60 -15.66
N MET A 137 13.31 -3.29 -15.58
CA MET A 137 14.37 -3.91 -16.38
C MET A 137 15.54 -4.30 -15.49
N GLY A 138 16.22 -5.39 -15.83
CA GLY A 138 17.38 -5.86 -15.07
C GLY A 138 18.56 -6.23 -15.94
N ALA A 139 19.76 -6.05 -15.39
CA ALA A 139 21.01 -6.42 -16.04
C ALA A 139 22.01 -7.01 -15.04
N VAL A 140 22.82 -7.97 -15.50
CA VAL A 140 24.01 -8.46 -14.80
C VAL A 140 25.19 -8.38 -15.77
N ALA A 141 26.34 -7.91 -15.30
CA ALA A 141 27.55 -7.86 -16.10
C ALA A 141 28.81 -8.13 -15.26
N THR A 142 29.74 -8.87 -15.83
CA THR A 142 31.09 -9.07 -15.30
C THR A 142 32.03 -8.07 -15.95
N PRO A 143 32.80 -7.27 -15.19
CA PRO A 143 33.76 -6.34 -15.74
C PRO A 143 34.81 -7.03 -16.62
N THR A 144 35.07 -6.48 -17.78
CA THR A 144 36.19 -6.90 -18.63
C THR A 144 37.48 -6.25 -18.14
N ARG A 145 38.62 -6.91 -18.30
CA ARG A 145 39.95 -6.41 -17.86
C ARG A 145 40.38 -5.14 -18.58
N THR A 146 39.80 -4.86 -19.73
CA THR A 146 40.08 -3.67 -20.56
C THR A 146 38.78 -3.17 -21.18
N GLY A 147 38.41 -1.93 -20.88
CA GLY A 147 37.25 -1.27 -21.49
C GLY A 147 36.11 -0.94 -20.51
N THR A 148 35.08 -0.33 -21.04
CA THR A 148 33.87 0.05 -20.31
C THR A 148 32.96 -1.18 -20.14
N THR A 149 32.55 -1.49 -18.92
CA THR A 149 31.57 -2.56 -18.65
C THR A 149 30.19 -2.12 -19.12
N THR A 150 29.54 -2.94 -19.92
CA THR A 150 28.19 -2.67 -20.43
C THR A 150 27.15 -3.51 -19.72
N LEU A 151 26.13 -2.87 -19.19
CA LEU A 151 24.93 -3.45 -18.62
C LEU A 151 23.86 -3.51 -19.71
N TYR A 152 23.45 -4.70 -20.12
CA TYR A 152 22.38 -4.92 -21.08
C TYR A 152 21.08 -5.15 -20.32
N PHE A 153 20.21 -4.13 -20.27
CA PHE A 153 18.95 -4.15 -19.55
C PHE A 153 17.89 -4.94 -20.30
N LYS A 154 17.42 -6.01 -19.69
CA LYS A 154 16.35 -6.89 -20.19
C LYS A 154 15.04 -6.57 -19.49
N ASN A 155 13.96 -6.53 -20.24
CA ASN A 155 12.62 -6.30 -19.73
C ASN A 155 12.19 -7.42 -18.77
N LEU A 156 11.53 -7.06 -17.66
CA LEU A 156 11.05 -7.98 -16.62
C LEU A 156 9.51 -8.10 -16.59
N CYS A 157 8.80 -7.39 -17.45
CA CYS A 157 7.34 -7.31 -17.43
C CYS A 157 6.72 -7.70 -18.77
N SER A 158 5.40 -7.69 -18.80
CA SER A 158 4.53 -7.68 -19.98
C SER A 158 3.80 -6.35 -20.07
N ILE A 159 3.19 -6.06 -21.21
CA ILE A 159 2.34 -4.89 -21.41
C ILE A 159 0.97 -5.34 -21.88
N LEU A 160 -0.06 -4.84 -21.20
CA LEU A 160 -1.42 -4.83 -21.72
C LEU A 160 -1.65 -3.51 -22.44
N ARG A 161 -1.86 -3.57 -23.77
CA ARG A 161 -2.20 -2.42 -24.59
C ARG A 161 -3.70 -2.31 -24.73
N VAL A 162 -4.32 -1.39 -23.98
CA VAL A 162 -5.77 -1.16 -24.02
C VAL A 162 -6.08 -0.11 -25.07
N ASN A 163 -6.67 -0.54 -26.18
CA ASN A 163 -7.12 0.34 -27.25
C ASN A 163 -8.59 0.71 -27.00
N VAL A 164 -8.84 1.91 -26.56
CA VAL A 164 -10.19 2.43 -26.26
C VAL A 164 -10.71 3.22 -27.45
N LYS A 165 -11.88 2.87 -27.96
CA LYS A 165 -12.55 3.55 -29.08
C LYS A 165 -13.91 4.09 -28.65
N ASN A 166 -14.15 5.38 -28.90
CA ASN A 166 -15.43 6.01 -28.63
C ASN A 166 -16.45 5.72 -29.76
N LEU A 167 -17.48 4.94 -29.46
CA LEU A 167 -18.63 4.69 -30.33
C LEU A 167 -19.97 5.12 -29.67
N LEU A 168 -19.93 6.05 -28.73
CA LEU A 168 -21.13 6.69 -28.19
C LEU A 168 -21.91 7.41 -29.32
N PRO A 169 -23.18 7.74 -29.12
CA PRO A 169 -23.94 8.43 -30.15
C PRO A 169 -23.27 9.69 -30.67
N TYR A 170 -23.55 10.03 -31.93
CA TYR A 170 -22.99 11.18 -32.61
C TYR A 170 -22.98 12.45 -31.75
N ASN A 171 -21.83 13.12 -31.68
CA ASN A 171 -21.51 14.30 -30.87
C ASN A 171 -21.34 14.05 -29.37
N THR A 172 -21.22 12.82 -28.90
CA THR A 172 -20.85 12.56 -27.51
C THR A 172 -19.33 12.33 -27.42
N ALA A 173 -18.60 13.35 -27.02
CA ALA A 173 -17.20 13.20 -26.62
C ALA A 173 -17.12 12.56 -25.22
N LEU A 174 -16.04 11.88 -24.94
CA LEU A 174 -15.75 11.30 -23.61
C LEU A 174 -14.32 11.55 -23.18
N GLU A 175 -14.09 11.55 -21.90
CA GLU A 175 -12.77 11.48 -21.29
C GLU A 175 -12.56 10.11 -20.66
N VAL A 176 -11.38 9.53 -20.88
CA VAL A 176 -10.92 8.37 -20.12
C VAL A 176 -10.08 8.88 -18.95
N ARG A 177 -10.45 8.51 -17.73
CA ARG A 177 -9.70 8.95 -16.52
C ARG A 177 -9.08 7.80 -15.76
N ARG A 178 -9.65 6.60 -15.86
CA ARG A 178 -9.16 5.43 -15.14
C ARG A 178 -9.39 4.15 -15.93
N ILE A 179 -8.44 3.25 -15.83
CA ILE A 179 -8.54 1.87 -16.31
C ILE A 179 -8.19 0.96 -15.13
N THR A 180 -9.09 0.05 -14.78
CA THR A 180 -8.89 -0.92 -13.71
C THR A 180 -8.80 -2.33 -14.31
N LEU A 181 -7.82 -3.10 -13.83
CA LEU A 181 -7.65 -4.51 -14.15
C LEU A 181 -7.88 -5.33 -12.89
N ASN A 182 -8.66 -6.39 -12.99
CA ASN A 182 -8.84 -7.37 -11.93
C ASN A 182 -8.51 -8.76 -12.47
N ALA A 183 -7.53 -9.46 -11.90
CA ALA A 183 -7.08 -10.79 -12.31
C ALA A 183 -7.63 -11.86 -11.37
N TYR A 184 -8.17 -12.92 -11.96
CA TYR A 184 -8.69 -14.05 -11.21
C TYR A 184 -7.72 -15.24 -11.29
N GLY A 185 -7.20 -15.64 -10.14
CA GLY A 185 -6.18 -16.69 -10.02
C GLY A 185 -4.75 -16.22 -10.29
N ALA A 186 -4.49 -14.89 -10.27
CA ALA A 186 -3.17 -14.31 -10.42
C ALA A 186 -3.06 -12.96 -9.69
N TYR A 187 -1.84 -12.48 -9.50
CA TYR A 187 -1.55 -11.18 -8.89
C TYR A 187 -0.98 -10.23 -9.94
N LEU A 188 -1.51 -9.01 -9.98
CA LEU A 188 -1.09 -7.92 -10.87
C LEU A 188 -0.06 -7.00 -10.24
N ALA A 189 0.00 -6.96 -8.92
CA ALA A 189 0.89 -6.12 -8.14
C ALA A 189 1.42 -6.88 -6.92
N GLY A 190 2.44 -6.34 -6.27
CA GLY A 190 3.13 -6.95 -5.14
C GLY A 190 4.57 -7.30 -5.46
N LYS A 191 5.20 -8.07 -4.58
CA LYS A 191 6.60 -8.49 -4.73
C LYS A 191 6.73 -9.62 -5.74
N ALA A 192 7.78 -9.58 -6.52
CA ALA A 192 8.15 -10.61 -7.48
C ALA A 192 9.61 -10.99 -7.34
N ASP A 193 9.87 -12.28 -7.28
CA ASP A 193 11.22 -12.83 -7.31
C ASP A 193 11.74 -12.91 -8.74
N VAL A 194 12.83 -12.19 -8.98
CA VAL A 194 13.50 -12.14 -10.28
C VAL A 194 14.85 -12.84 -10.19
N THR A 195 15.14 -13.73 -11.13
CA THR A 195 16.47 -14.28 -11.32
C THR A 195 17.09 -13.70 -12.58
N LEU A 196 18.24 -13.04 -12.41
CA LEU A 196 19.01 -12.42 -13.48
C LEU A 196 20.34 -13.13 -13.66
N SER A 197 20.79 -13.28 -14.91
CA SER A 197 22.14 -13.72 -15.23
C SER A 197 22.67 -12.96 -16.45
N GLU A 198 24.00 -12.95 -16.62
CA GLU A 198 24.66 -12.22 -17.70
C GLU A 198 24.20 -12.68 -19.09
N SER A 199 24.05 -14.00 -19.29
CA SER A 199 23.71 -14.60 -20.58
C SER A 199 22.32 -15.22 -20.64
N GLY A 200 21.62 -15.35 -19.51
CA GLY A 200 20.33 -16.03 -19.43
C GLY A 200 19.13 -15.11 -19.68
N VAL A 201 17.99 -15.72 -19.93
CA VAL A 201 16.68 -15.05 -19.94
C VAL A 201 16.25 -14.82 -18.50
N PRO A 202 15.82 -13.60 -18.10
CA PRO A 202 15.27 -13.37 -16.77
C PRO A 202 14.05 -14.24 -16.49
N THR A 203 13.95 -14.74 -15.27
CA THR A 203 12.70 -15.33 -14.76
C THR A 203 12.07 -14.37 -13.74
N VAL A 204 10.76 -14.26 -13.78
CA VAL A 204 9.97 -13.41 -12.87
C VAL A 204 8.84 -14.27 -12.34
N ALA A 205 8.71 -14.35 -11.02
CA ALA A 205 7.63 -15.08 -10.35
C ALA A 205 7.08 -14.22 -9.23
N MET A 206 5.76 -14.00 -9.20
CA MET A 206 5.12 -13.29 -8.10
C MET A 206 5.29 -14.09 -6.81
N ASP A 207 5.55 -13.39 -5.71
CA ASP A 207 5.64 -13.99 -4.38
C ASP A 207 4.21 -14.19 -3.83
N GLU A 208 3.72 -15.43 -3.89
CA GLU A 208 2.38 -15.79 -3.42
C GLU A 208 2.23 -15.69 -1.89
N LEU A 209 3.33 -15.59 -1.15
CA LEU A 209 3.36 -15.44 0.31
C LEU A 209 3.46 -13.96 0.73
N ASP A 210 3.66 -13.06 -0.22
CA ASP A 210 3.69 -11.63 0.04
C ASP A 210 2.28 -11.10 0.29
N ASN A 211 2.09 -10.38 1.38
CA ASN A 211 0.80 -9.78 1.72
C ASN A 211 0.50 -8.49 0.95
N GLU A 212 1.52 -7.94 0.29
CA GLU A 212 1.34 -6.77 -0.59
C GLU A 212 0.89 -7.16 -2.01
N HIS A 213 0.66 -8.47 -2.28
CA HIS A 213 0.16 -8.88 -3.57
C HIS A 213 -1.30 -8.44 -3.76
N ASN A 214 -1.61 -7.93 -4.94
CA ASN A 214 -2.95 -7.48 -5.30
C ASN A 214 -3.34 -8.04 -6.67
N ASN A 215 -4.55 -8.54 -6.76
CA ASN A 215 -5.13 -8.97 -8.03
C ASN A 215 -5.80 -7.82 -8.80
N VAL A 216 -5.84 -6.63 -8.21
CA VAL A 216 -6.36 -5.40 -8.81
C VAL A 216 -5.22 -4.43 -9.10
N LEU A 217 -5.24 -3.80 -10.26
CA LEU A 217 -4.35 -2.74 -10.68
C LEU A 217 -5.17 -1.57 -11.20
N SER A 218 -4.89 -0.36 -10.71
CA SER A 218 -5.48 0.88 -11.20
C SER A 218 -4.48 1.69 -12.01
N PHE A 219 -4.91 2.20 -13.15
CA PHE A 219 -4.11 3.01 -14.05
C PHE A 219 -4.84 4.33 -14.35
N TYR A 220 -4.22 5.47 -14.05
CA TYR A 220 -4.84 6.80 -14.11
C TYR A 220 -3.79 7.91 -14.26
N ALA A 221 -4.21 9.12 -14.66
CA ALA A 221 -3.32 10.28 -14.70
C ALA A 221 -3.19 10.95 -13.33
N PRO A 222 -2.08 11.66 -13.03
CA PRO A 222 -1.92 12.41 -11.78
C PRO A 222 -3.08 13.35 -11.51
N GLY A 223 -3.60 13.33 -10.26
CA GLY A 223 -4.76 14.13 -9.87
C GLY A 223 -6.07 13.71 -10.57
N TYR A 224 -6.12 12.49 -11.11
CA TYR A 224 -7.26 11.97 -11.88
C TYR A 224 -7.69 12.88 -13.03
N ALA A 225 -6.72 13.54 -13.64
CA ALA A 225 -6.93 14.29 -14.86
C ALA A 225 -7.38 13.36 -16.00
N SER A 226 -7.91 13.94 -17.07
CA SER A 226 -8.20 13.18 -18.28
C SER A 226 -6.91 12.56 -18.86
N MET A 227 -6.92 11.25 -19.08
CA MET A 227 -5.84 10.55 -19.81
C MET A 227 -6.02 10.70 -21.33
N ALA A 228 -7.26 10.82 -21.78
CA ALA A 228 -7.57 11.06 -23.18
C ALA A 228 -8.95 11.70 -23.34
N HIS A 229 -9.06 12.62 -24.28
CA HIS A 229 -10.31 13.18 -24.78
C HIS A 229 -10.62 12.56 -26.13
N LEU A 230 -11.70 11.79 -26.23
CA LEU A 230 -12.04 11.03 -27.40
C LEU A 230 -13.34 11.55 -28.02
N GLU A 231 -13.23 12.15 -29.19
CA GLU A 231 -14.38 12.47 -30.04
C GLU A 231 -15.02 11.18 -30.59
N TYR A 232 -16.20 11.31 -31.17
CA TYR A 232 -16.88 10.17 -31.81
C TYR A 232 -15.98 9.49 -32.86
N ARG A 233 -15.78 8.19 -32.73
CA ARG A 233 -14.88 7.32 -33.50
C ARG A 233 -13.38 7.55 -33.29
N ALA A 234 -12.98 8.46 -32.42
CA ALA A 234 -11.60 8.54 -32.01
C ALA A 234 -11.22 7.32 -31.16
N ASP A 235 -9.95 6.97 -31.18
CA ASP A 235 -9.36 5.91 -30.39
C ASP A 235 -8.04 6.36 -29.77
N GLN A 236 -7.68 5.73 -28.66
CA GLN A 236 -6.43 5.94 -27.93
C GLN A 236 -5.95 4.63 -27.34
N SER A 237 -4.64 4.42 -27.39
CA SER A 237 -3.99 3.27 -26.74
C SER A 237 -3.37 3.67 -25.42
N PHE A 238 -3.51 2.80 -24.43
CA PHE A 238 -2.91 2.90 -23.11
C PHE A 238 -2.09 1.66 -22.83
N ASP A 239 -0.82 1.80 -22.53
CA ASP A 239 0.07 0.71 -22.19
C ASP A 239 0.21 0.58 -20.67
N ILE A 240 -0.19 -0.57 -20.14
CA ILE A 240 -0.19 -0.87 -18.71
C ILE A 240 0.87 -1.94 -18.46
N VAL A 241 1.80 -1.65 -17.54
CA VAL A 241 2.90 -2.55 -17.19
C VAL A 241 2.39 -3.58 -16.18
N VAL A 242 2.53 -4.86 -16.48
CA VAL A 242 2.10 -5.96 -15.61
C VAL A 242 3.21 -7.00 -15.47
N PRO A 243 3.29 -7.73 -14.32
CA PRO A 243 4.14 -8.90 -14.23
C PRO A 243 3.74 -9.96 -15.27
N PRO A 244 4.60 -10.88 -15.67
CA PRO A 244 4.16 -12.09 -16.36
C PRO A 244 3.35 -12.97 -15.40
N PHE A 245 2.18 -13.45 -15.84
CA PHE A 245 1.31 -14.30 -15.02
C PHE A 245 0.39 -15.19 -15.87
N ASP A 246 -0.19 -16.19 -15.22
CA ASP A 246 -1.27 -17.02 -15.72
C ASP A 246 -2.53 -16.77 -14.88
N ALA A 247 -3.65 -16.43 -15.53
CA ALA A 247 -4.93 -16.18 -14.85
C ALA A 247 -6.06 -16.98 -15.51
N THR A 248 -7.12 -17.28 -14.76
CA THR A 248 -8.32 -17.87 -15.34
C THR A 248 -9.01 -16.88 -16.25
N HIS A 249 -9.15 -15.64 -15.81
CA HIS A 249 -9.67 -14.53 -16.61
C HIS A 249 -9.24 -13.18 -16.01
N LEU A 250 -9.37 -12.12 -16.80
CA LEU A 250 -9.21 -10.73 -16.38
C LEU A 250 -10.53 -9.99 -16.60
N ILE A 251 -10.87 -9.09 -15.70
CA ILE A 251 -11.87 -8.05 -15.90
C ILE A 251 -11.13 -6.74 -16.08
N LEU A 252 -11.39 -6.07 -17.21
CA LEU A 252 -10.87 -4.75 -17.53
C LEU A 252 -12.03 -3.78 -17.52
N GLU A 253 -11.93 -2.72 -16.73
CA GLU A 253 -12.91 -1.65 -16.63
C GLU A 253 -12.31 -0.33 -17.05
N VAL A 254 -13.04 0.43 -17.86
CA VAL A 254 -12.65 1.76 -18.32
C VAL A 254 -13.70 2.76 -17.89
N GLU A 255 -13.32 3.69 -17.03
CA GLU A 255 -14.18 4.78 -16.57
C GLU A 255 -14.17 5.93 -17.56
N VAL A 256 -15.35 6.40 -17.93
CA VAL A 256 -15.54 7.45 -18.91
C VAL A 256 -16.40 8.59 -18.36
N TYR A 257 -15.99 9.80 -18.67
CA TYR A 257 -16.54 11.04 -18.13
C TYR A 257 -16.95 11.99 -19.26
N ASN A 258 -17.91 12.85 -18.94
CA ASN A 258 -18.30 13.93 -19.81
C ASN A 258 -17.27 15.06 -19.74
N PRO A 259 -16.61 15.44 -20.84
CA PRO A 259 -15.58 16.47 -20.85
C PRO A 259 -16.12 17.89 -20.55
N THR A 260 -17.45 18.10 -20.65
CA THR A 260 -18.04 19.43 -20.46
C THR A 260 -18.23 19.80 -19.00
N ASP A 261 -18.67 18.85 -18.17
CA ASP A 261 -19.00 19.08 -16.77
C ASP A 261 -18.24 18.15 -15.80
N GLY A 262 -17.42 17.22 -16.34
CA GLY A 262 -16.66 16.26 -15.56
C GLY A 262 -17.52 15.18 -14.89
N SER A 263 -18.79 15.09 -15.22
CA SER A 263 -19.67 14.04 -14.68
C SER A 263 -19.32 12.68 -15.26
N ILE A 264 -19.51 11.62 -14.45
CA ILE A 264 -19.31 10.25 -14.93
C ILE A 264 -20.41 9.90 -15.97
N ILE A 265 -19.98 9.39 -17.12
CA ILE A 265 -20.91 8.79 -18.12
C ILE A 265 -21.18 7.33 -17.74
N GLY A 266 -20.20 6.67 -17.17
CA GLY A 266 -20.26 5.26 -16.78
C GLY A 266 -18.92 4.56 -16.92
N TYR A 267 -18.92 3.25 -16.74
CA TYR A 267 -17.75 2.43 -17.05
C TYR A 267 -18.10 1.31 -18.01
N SER A 268 -17.13 0.92 -18.83
CA SER A 268 -17.26 -0.22 -19.74
C SER A 268 -16.41 -1.36 -19.22
N SER A 269 -17.05 -2.50 -18.95
CA SER A 269 -16.37 -3.71 -18.45
C SER A 269 -16.16 -4.69 -19.58
N HIS A 270 -14.98 -5.32 -19.64
CA HIS A 270 -14.60 -6.30 -20.62
C HIS A 270 -13.90 -7.50 -19.98
N VAL A 271 -14.43 -8.70 -20.26
CA VAL A 271 -13.87 -9.95 -19.73
C VAL A 271 -12.93 -10.58 -20.76
N ILE A 272 -11.71 -10.88 -20.34
CA ILE A 272 -10.68 -11.54 -21.14
C ILE A 272 -10.44 -12.92 -20.53
N GLY A 273 -10.45 -13.97 -21.36
CA GLY A 273 -10.35 -15.35 -20.88
C GLY A 273 -11.70 -15.96 -20.56
N THR A 274 -11.71 -17.04 -19.79
CA THR A 274 -12.91 -17.84 -19.52
C THR A 274 -13.26 -17.81 -18.03
N PRO A 275 -14.28 -17.06 -17.60
CA PRO A 275 -14.78 -17.10 -16.22
C PRO A 275 -15.16 -18.54 -15.81
N ASN A 276 -14.90 -18.86 -14.54
CA ASN A 276 -15.16 -20.19 -13.95
C ASN A 276 -14.37 -21.36 -14.55
N SER A 277 -13.33 -21.10 -15.35
CA SER A 277 -12.36 -22.12 -15.75
C SER A 277 -11.55 -22.58 -14.53
N THR A 278 -11.24 -23.87 -14.45
CA THR A 278 -10.30 -24.42 -13.47
C THR A 278 -8.84 -24.27 -13.90
N ASP A 279 -8.62 -24.09 -15.19
CA ASP A 279 -7.31 -23.91 -15.78
C ASP A 279 -7.11 -22.45 -16.22
N PRO A 280 -5.89 -21.90 -16.15
CA PRO A 280 -5.59 -20.58 -16.69
C PRO A 280 -5.94 -20.51 -18.20
N THR A 281 -6.62 -19.43 -18.59
CA THR A 281 -6.94 -19.16 -20.00
C THR A 281 -6.36 -17.85 -20.51
N VAL A 282 -5.74 -17.07 -19.62
CA VAL A 282 -4.99 -15.86 -19.95
C VAL A 282 -3.53 -16.08 -19.55
N HIS A 283 -2.64 -15.97 -20.53
CA HIS A 283 -1.20 -16.19 -20.33
C HIS A 283 -0.43 -14.94 -20.74
N LEU A 284 0.09 -14.21 -19.76
CA LEU A 284 0.97 -13.07 -19.98
C LEU A 284 2.42 -13.49 -19.73
N VAL A 285 3.18 -13.58 -20.81
CA VAL A 285 4.60 -13.93 -20.73
C VAL A 285 5.45 -12.66 -20.82
N ARG A 286 6.56 -12.66 -20.10
CA ARG A 286 7.57 -11.60 -20.15
C ARG A 286 7.88 -11.20 -21.60
N ASN A 287 8.06 -9.93 -21.81
CA ASN A 287 8.47 -9.37 -23.10
C ASN A 287 7.43 -9.58 -24.20
N LYS A 288 6.15 -9.37 -23.87
CA LYS A 288 5.02 -9.39 -24.83
C LYS A 288 4.09 -8.19 -24.63
N ILE A 289 3.61 -7.65 -25.74
CA ILE A 289 2.47 -6.71 -25.79
C ILE A 289 1.23 -7.48 -26.15
N ILE A 290 0.19 -7.35 -25.36
CA ILE A 290 -1.10 -8.00 -25.57
C ILE A 290 -2.14 -6.92 -25.82
N PRO A 291 -2.61 -6.76 -27.08
CA PRO A 291 -3.60 -5.76 -27.40
C PRO A 291 -4.99 -6.21 -26.94
N ILE A 292 -5.74 -5.29 -26.34
CA ILE A 292 -7.13 -5.43 -25.95
C ILE A 292 -7.89 -4.30 -26.62
N ASN A 293 -8.86 -4.62 -27.45
CA ASN A 293 -9.66 -3.62 -28.15
C ASN A 293 -11.01 -3.47 -27.46
N LEU A 294 -11.29 -2.28 -26.95
CA LEU A 294 -12.51 -1.93 -26.25
C LEU A 294 -13.26 -0.83 -26.99
N GLU A 295 -14.52 -1.11 -27.33
CA GLU A 295 -15.42 -0.13 -27.93
C GLU A 295 -16.41 0.36 -26.88
N ILE A 296 -16.39 1.66 -26.58
CA ILE A 296 -17.36 2.30 -25.67
C ILE A 296 -18.64 2.60 -26.42
N LYS A 297 -19.74 1.95 -26.02
CA LYS A 297 -21.08 2.07 -26.59
C LYS A 297 -22.11 2.21 -25.50
N ASN A 298 -23.26 2.84 -25.77
CA ASN A 298 -24.36 2.89 -24.80
C ASN A 298 -24.78 1.52 -24.27
N THR A 299 -24.63 0.48 -25.08
CA THR A 299 -25.05 -0.89 -24.72
C THR A 299 -24.12 -1.60 -23.74
N ASN A 300 -22.89 -1.09 -23.54
CA ASN A 300 -21.91 -1.66 -22.62
C ASN A 300 -21.44 -0.67 -21.54
N LEU A 301 -22.11 0.48 -21.42
CA LEU A 301 -21.87 1.39 -20.30
C LEU A 301 -22.73 1.00 -19.11
N LEU A 302 -22.05 0.71 -18.03
CA LEU A 302 -22.63 0.42 -16.73
C LEU A 302 -22.48 1.67 -15.83
N GLN A 303 -23.47 1.93 -15.00
CA GLN A 303 -23.32 2.95 -13.99
C GLN A 303 -22.61 2.35 -12.79
N PRO A 304 -21.62 3.03 -12.20
CA PRO A 304 -21.01 2.58 -10.95
C PRO A 304 -22.09 2.41 -9.88
N SER A 305 -21.90 1.45 -8.99
CA SER A 305 -22.79 1.26 -7.83
C SER A 305 -22.11 1.65 -6.52
N TYR A 306 -20.94 2.31 -6.59
CA TYR A 306 -20.10 2.61 -5.43
C TYR A 306 -19.53 4.03 -5.47
N ALA A 307 -19.11 4.48 -4.30
CA ALA A 307 -18.32 5.69 -4.09
C ALA A 307 -17.14 5.38 -3.17
N TYR A 308 -16.05 6.12 -3.27
CA TYR A 308 -14.89 6.02 -2.38
C TYR A 308 -14.83 7.22 -1.45
N LEU A 309 -14.65 6.95 -0.16
CA LEU A 309 -14.39 7.98 0.84
C LEU A 309 -12.97 8.53 0.66
N GLU A 310 -12.77 9.80 0.99
CA GLU A 310 -11.45 10.41 1.04
C GLU A 310 -10.55 9.74 2.11
N PRO A 311 -9.21 9.92 2.06
CA PRO A 311 -8.30 9.42 3.09
C PRO A 311 -8.66 9.92 4.49
N GLY A 312 -8.40 9.08 5.52
CA GLY A 312 -8.77 9.33 6.90
C GLY A 312 -8.35 10.71 7.45
N PRO A 313 -7.12 11.21 7.23
CA PRO A 313 -6.72 12.53 7.70
C PRO A 313 -7.52 13.69 7.10
N GLN A 314 -7.92 13.60 5.82
CA GLN A 314 -8.76 14.59 5.17
C GLN A 314 -10.20 14.53 5.71
N PHE A 315 -10.76 13.33 5.80
CA PHE A 315 -12.06 13.11 6.39
C PHE A 315 -12.12 13.63 7.83
N ASN A 316 -11.10 13.38 8.63
CA ASN A 316 -10.98 13.91 9.99
C ASN A 316 -11.04 15.46 10.02
N ALA A 317 -10.30 16.12 9.12
CA ALA A 317 -10.32 17.56 9.03
C ALA A 317 -11.73 18.12 8.72
N HIS A 318 -12.48 17.46 7.83
CA HIS A 318 -13.87 17.79 7.54
C HIS A 318 -14.81 17.51 8.74
N MET A 319 -14.60 16.40 9.46
CA MET A 319 -15.36 16.09 10.67
C MET A 319 -15.11 17.16 11.75
N HIS A 320 -13.87 17.57 12.00
CA HIS A 320 -13.55 18.68 12.90
C HIS A 320 -14.20 19.99 12.45
N GLN A 321 -14.22 20.29 11.16
CA GLN A 321 -14.93 21.47 10.61
C GLN A 321 -16.42 21.47 10.93
N LEU A 322 -17.06 20.30 10.88
CA LEU A 322 -18.49 20.16 11.14
C LEU A 322 -18.83 20.10 12.64
N ILE A 323 -17.98 19.46 13.45
CA ILE A 323 -18.25 19.07 14.84
C ILE A 323 -17.75 20.12 15.84
N ASP A 324 -16.49 20.56 15.73
CA ASP A 324 -15.83 21.41 16.73
C ASP A 324 -16.54 22.75 17.00
N PRO A 325 -17.13 23.44 16.01
CA PRO A 325 -17.85 24.69 16.25
C PRO A 325 -19.04 24.54 17.22
N LEU A 326 -19.53 23.30 17.42
CA LEU A 326 -20.73 22.99 18.19
C LEU A 326 -20.40 22.34 19.55
N VAL A 327 -19.13 22.05 19.85
CA VAL A 327 -18.70 21.44 21.12
C VAL A 327 -19.07 22.36 22.30
N GLY A 328 -19.76 21.79 23.28
CA GLY A 328 -20.20 22.51 24.46
C GLY A 328 -21.43 23.43 24.27
N ILE A 329 -22.07 23.38 23.10
CA ILE A 329 -23.30 24.16 22.79
C ILE A 329 -24.52 23.22 22.77
N ALA A 330 -25.70 23.76 23.04
CA ALA A 330 -26.93 22.98 22.90
C ALA A 330 -27.12 22.55 21.44
N GLY A 331 -27.11 21.23 21.20
CA GLY A 331 -27.10 20.64 19.85
C GLY A 331 -25.71 20.14 19.41
N GLU A 332 -24.76 20.00 20.35
CA GLU A 332 -23.46 19.35 20.13
C GLU A 332 -23.60 18.05 19.32
N ILE A 333 -22.76 17.89 18.33
CA ILE A 333 -22.73 16.69 17.48
C ILE A 333 -22.19 15.53 18.30
N GLN A 334 -22.93 14.43 18.30
CA GLN A 334 -22.63 13.23 19.08
C GLN A 334 -22.52 11.97 18.21
N ASP A 335 -23.07 12.00 17.00
CA ASP A 335 -23.19 10.83 16.16
C ASP A 335 -22.67 11.09 14.75
N VAL A 336 -22.05 10.07 14.14
CA VAL A 336 -21.72 10.02 12.71
C VAL A 336 -22.39 8.79 12.10
N VAL A 337 -23.19 8.99 11.06
CA VAL A 337 -23.99 7.92 10.44
C VAL A 337 -23.75 7.87 8.94
N PHE A 338 -23.31 6.71 8.44
CA PHE A 338 -23.25 6.40 7.03
C PHE A 338 -24.59 5.80 6.60
N ASN A 339 -25.25 6.44 5.64
CA ASN A 339 -26.57 6.01 5.20
C ASN A 339 -26.50 5.08 3.99
N ARG A 340 -27.27 3.98 4.04
CA ARG A 340 -27.47 3.08 2.88
C ARG A 340 -28.36 3.69 1.81
N ALA A 341 -29.23 4.59 2.20
CA ALA A 341 -30.21 5.11 1.28
C ALA A 341 -29.58 6.12 0.30
N THR A 342 -29.70 5.85 -0.98
CA THR A 342 -29.38 6.80 -2.05
C THR A 342 -30.36 8.00 -2.09
N GLY A 343 -31.34 8.01 -1.17
CA GLY A 343 -32.33 9.09 -1.01
C GLY A 343 -31.89 10.17 -0.04
N GLY A 344 -32.49 11.36 -0.16
CA GLY A 344 -32.24 12.48 0.76
C GLY A 344 -31.22 13.50 0.27
N ILE A 345 -30.52 13.25 -0.84
CA ILE A 345 -29.66 14.25 -1.48
C ILE A 345 -30.55 15.14 -2.37
N PRO A 346 -30.64 16.46 -2.08
CA PRO A 346 -31.47 17.37 -2.86
C PRO A 346 -30.85 17.64 -4.25
N ALA A 347 -31.69 18.02 -5.21
CA ALA A 347 -31.25 18.38 -6.57
C ALA A 347 -30.26 19.55 -6.61
N THR A 348 -30.33 20.44 -5.60
CA THR A 348 -29.35 21.51 -5.38
C THR A 348 -28.73 21.28 -4.02
N ILE A 349 -27.42 21.06 -4.00
CA ILE A 349 -26.67 20.82 -2.76
C ILE A 349 -26.59 22.10 -1.95
N PRO A 350 -26.97 22.10 -0.67
CA PRO A 350 -26.81 23.25 0.21
C PRO A 350 -25.33 23.64 0.39
N ASP A 351 -25.07 24.93 0.58
CA ASP A 351 -23.71 25.48 0.71
C ASP A 351 -22.98 25.01 1.99
N ASP A 352 -23.69 24.48 2.98
CA ASP A 352 -23.20 23.97 4.24
C ASP A 352 -22.87 22.45 4.21
N TRP A 353 -23.13 21.79 3.08
CA TRP A 353 -22.73 20.40 2.88
C TRP A 353 -21.28 20.29 2.40
N VAL A 354 -20.53 19.37 2.97
CA VAL A 354 -19.11 19.15 2.67
C VAL A 354 -18.96 17.91 1.80
N GLU A 355 -18.19 18.02 0.73
CA GLU A 355 -17.81 16.87 -0.10
C GLU A 355 -16.66 16.13 0.55
N VAL A 356 -16.83 14.83 0.80
CA VAL A 356 -15.87 13.95 1.51
C VAL A 356 -15.51 12.70 0.71
N GLN A 357 -15.68 12.75 -0.59
CA GLN A 357 -15.26 11.67 -1.47
C GLN A 357 -13.79 11.81 -1.86
N ASP A 358 -13.16 10.66 -2.11
CA ASP A 358 -11.88 10.59 -2.80
C ASP A 358 -12.00 11.16 -4.22
N VAL A 359 -10.91 11.74 -4.71
CA VAL A 359 -10.85 12.31 -6.07
C VAL A 359 -11.10 11.26 -7.18
N THR A 360 -10.96 9.96 -6.83
CA THR A 360 -11.23 8.84 -7.74
C THR A 360 -12.67 8.37 -7.70
N SER A 361 -13.43 8.85 -6.72
CA SER A 361 -14.79 8.35 -6.50
C SER A 361 -15.69 8.66 -7.69
N PRO A 362 -16.40 7.66 -8.25
CA PRO A 362 -17.34 7.88 -9.34
C PRO A 362 -18.57 8.68 -8.91
N TYR A 363 -18.91 8.62 -7.62
CA TYR A 363 -19.98 9.41 -7.05
C TYR A 363 -19.48 10.30 -5.92
N LYS A 364 -20.13 11.44 -5.78
CA LYS A 364 -19.91 12.33 -4.64
C LYS A 364 -20.47 11.72 -3.36
N ILE A 365 -19.75 11.98 -2.26
CA ILE A 365 -20.16 11.69 -0.91
C ILE A 365 -20.29 13.02 -0.18
N TYR A 366 -21.39 13.22 0.50
CA TYR A 366 -21.68 14.46 1.23
C TYR A 366 -21.77 14.20 2.72
N ALA A 367 -21.09 15.02 3.50
CA ALA A 367 -21.24 15.11 4.95
C ALA A 367 -21.97 16.39 5.32
N TYR A 368 -22.97 16.28 6.19
CA TYR A 368 -23.74 17.43 6.67
C TYR A 368 -24.35 17.20 8.04
N VAL A 369 -24.60 18.29 8.76
CA VAL A 369 -25.19 18.25 10.11
C VAL A 369 -26.71 18.18 10.03
N SER A 370 -27.31 17.24 10.75
CA SER A 370 -28.74 17.11 10.95
C SER A 370 -29.06 16.84 12.42
N GLY A 371 -29.49 17.83 13.16
CA GLY A 371 -29.68 17.73 14.61
C GLY A 371 -28.32 17.56 15.32
N ALA A 372 -28.16 16.49 16.10
CA ALA A 372 -26.91 16.14 16.79
C ALA A 372 -26.06 15.11 16.01
N THR A 373 -26.32 14.92 14.73
CA THR A 373 -25.73 13.87 13.91
C THR A 373 -25.07 14.45 12.66
N VAL A 374 -23.86 14.01 12.33
CA VAL A 374 -23.30 14.13 10.98
C VAL A 374 -23.82 12.97 10.14
N GLN A 375 -24.51 13.32 9.06
CA GLN A 375 -25.02 12.37 8.07
C GLN A 375 -24.03 12.26 6.90
N ILE A 376 -23.70 11.06 6.51
CA ILE A 376 -22.84 10.75 5.35
C ILE A 376 -23.72 10.09 4.28
N ASN A 377 -23.89 10.73 3.14
CA ASN A 377 -24.78 10.28 2.07
C ASN A 377 -24.07 10.28 0.72
N SER A 378 -24.43 9.31 -0.13
CA SER A 378 -24.00 9.25 -1.52
C SER A 378 -25.19 8.85 -2.41
N TYR A 379 -25.10 9.17 -3.71
CA TYR A 379 -25.98 8.56 -4.71
C TYR A 379 -25.61 7.10 -4.99
N ALA A 380 -24.38 6.69 -4.64
CA ALA A 380 -23.97 5.29 -4.69
C ALA A 380 -24.57 4.51 -3.51
N PRO A 381 -25.08 3.30 -3.75
CA PRO A 381 -25.60 2.45 -2.67
C PRO A 381 -24.50 1.91 -1.74
N ILE A 382 -23.25 1.88 -2.20
CA ILE A 382 -22.09 1.36 -1.47
C ILE A 382 -21.05 2.48 -1.35
N ILE A 383 -20.53 2.69 -0.14
CA ILE A 383 -19.39 3.57 0.11
C ILE A 383 -18.22 2.70 0.55
N TYR A 384 -17.11 2.73 -0.21
CA TYR A 384 -15.85 2.12 0.20
C TYR A 384 -15.02 3.10 1.01
N ALA A 385 -14.48 2.63 2.11
CA ALA A 385 -13.45 3.34 2.85
C ALA A 385 -12.18 3.46 2.02
N ASN A 386 -11.42 4.53 2.22
CA ASN A 386 -10.11 4.67 1.62
C ASN A 386 -9.14 3.61 2.18
N SER A 387 -8.12 3.24 1.44
CA SER A 387 -7.05 2.36 1.93
C SER A 387 -6.33 2.94 3.16
N ASP A 388 -6.27 4.27 3.25
CA ASP A 388 -5.82 5.02 4.43
C ASP A 388 -7.02 5.52 5.23
N CYS A 389 -7.39 4.80 6.29
CA CYS A 389 -8.36 5.21 7.31
C CYS A 389 -7.69 5.70 8.60
N SER A 390 -6.38 6.00 8.55
CA SER A 390 -5.67 6.54 9.70
C SER A 390 -6.30 7.87 10.15
N HIS A 391 -6.31 8.13 11.45
CA HIS A 391 -6.81 9.39 12.05
C HIS A 391 -8.29 9.74 11.78
N MET A 392 -9.09 8.87 11.14
CA MET A 392 -10.41 9.18 10.59
C MET A 392 -11.36 9.90 11.56
N TYR A 393 -11.32 9.59 12.85
CA TYR A 393 -12.13 10.23 13.90
C TYR A 393 -11.26 10.77 15.06
N GLU A 394 -9.94 10.87 14.88
CA GLU A 394 -9.02 11.28 15.94
C GLU A 394 -9.43 12.61 16.59
N GLY A 395 -9.42 12.64 17.93
CA GLY A 395 -9.65 13.85 18.71
C GLY A 395 -11.09 14.35 18.76
N LEU A 396 -12.05 13.64 18.17
CA LEU A 396 -13.47 14.02 18.23
C LEU A 396 -14.07 13.71 19.61
N THR A 397 -13.77 14.58 20.58
CA THR A 397 -14.09 14.34 21.99
C THR A 397 -15.58 14.37 22.32
N SER A 398 -16.44 14.99 21.50
CA SER A 398 -17.90 14.97 21.68
C SER A 398 -18.58 13.74 21.08
N LEU A 399 -17.90 13.02 20.19
CA LEU A 399 -18.42 11.86 19.47
C LEU A 399 -18.81 10.73 20.44
N ARG A 400 -20.05 10.25 20.37
CA ARG A 400 -20.60 9.18 21.19
C ARG A 400 -20.91 7.92 20.42
N SER A 401 -21.30 8.06 19.16
CA SER A 401 -21.57 6.89 18.33
C SER A 401 -21.13 7.06 16.88
N VAL A 402 -20.76 5.94 16.30
CA VAL A 402 -20.47 5.79 14.87
C VAL A 402 -21.31 4.63 14.32
N HIS A 403 -22.02 4.87 13.22
CA HIS A 403 -22.83 3.88 12.54
C HIS A 403 -22.41 3.77 11.08
N TRP A 404 -21.81 2.62 10.71
CA TRP A 404 -21.34 2.39 9.33
C TRP A 404 -22.39 1.76 8.43
N ASP A 405 -23.49 1.25 8.99
CA ASP A 405 -24.63 0.65 8.27
C ASP A 405 -24.24 -0.41 7.22
N ASN A 406 -23.20 -1.20 7.52
CA ASN A 406 -22.57 -2.17 6.63
C ASN A 406 -22.96 -3.63 6.93
N ASN A 407 -24.07 -3.88 7.64
CA ASN A 407 -24.53 -5.22 7.98
C ASN A 407 -24.93 -6.01 6.72
N PRO A 408 -24.21 -7.09 6.34
CA PRO A 408 -24.47 -7.84 5.12
C PRO A 408 -25.82 -8.56 5.12
N ALA A 409 -26.42 -8.83 6.29
CA ALA A 409 -27.74 -9.44 6.40
C ALA A 409 -28.86 -8.49 5.91
N GLU A 410 -28.60 -7.21 5.85
CA GLU A 410 -29.53 -6.18 5.37
C GLU A 410 -29.32 -5.81 3.89
N GLY A 411 -28.41 -6.50 3.22
CA GLY A 411 -27.97 -6.27 1.84
C GLY A 411 -26.68 -5.47 1.73
N GLU A 412 -26.18 -5.28 0.51
CA GLU A 412 -25.03 -4.41 0.26
C GLU A 412 -25.37 -2.95 0.57
N GLY A 413 -24.44 -2.20 1.19
CA GLY A 413 -24.59 -0.78 1.51
C GLY A 413 -23.75 -0.33 2.69
N GLY A 414 -23.83 0.95 3.03
CA GLY A 414 -23.03 1.56 4.08
C GLY A 414 -21.53 1.61 3.75
N LEU A 415 -20.68 1.71 4.78
CA LEU A 415 -19.23 1.80 4.64
C LEU A 415 -18.58 0.41 4.56
N GLN A 416 -17.97 0.08 3.44
CA GLN A 416 -17.21 -1.16 3.22
C GLN A 416 -15.71 -0.90 3.44
N THR A 417 -14.98 -1.88 3.99
CA THR A 417 -13.60 -1.68 4.48
C THR A 417 -12.59 -2.69 3.91
N GLU A 418 -12.94 -3.44 2.88
CA GLU A 418 -12.08 -4.49 2.31
C GLU A 418 -10.76 -3.99 1.73
N ASP A 419 -10.68 -2.72 1.33
CA ASP A 419 -9.47 -2.12 0.75
C ASP A 419 -8.61 -1.40 1.78
N VAL A 420 -9.03 -1.37 3.07
CA VAL A 420 -8.29 -0.65 4.12
C VAL A 420 -7.01 -1.36 4.50
N THR A 421 -5.90 -0.62 4.49
CA THR A 421 -4.57 -1.09 4.89
C THR A 421 -4.04 -0.43 6.16
N ASP A 422 -4.47 0.80 6.46
CA ASP A 422 -4.07 1.56 7.66
C ASP A 422 -5.30 2.03 8.45
N MET A 423 -5.38 1.62 9.72
CA MET A 423 -6.39 2.06 10.69
C MET A 423 -5.75 2.71 11.92
N SER A 424 -4.49 3.16 11.82
CA SER A 424 -3.80 3.78 12.95
C SER A 424 -4.49 5.07 13.38
N TYR A 425 -4.54 5.31 14.69
CA TYR A 425 -5.18 6.49 15.31
C TYR A 425 -6.67 6.70 14.96
N MET A 426 -7.33 5.74 14.32
CA MET A 426 -8.66 5.94 13.73
C MET A 426 -9.66 6.55 14.72
N PHE A 427 -9.64 6.16 15.98
CA PHE A 427 -10.50 6.68 17.04
C PHE A 427 -9.72 7.28 18.21
N ALA A 428 -8.42 7.54 18.05
CA ALA A 428 -7.58 8.03 19.14
C ALA A 428 -8.13 9.32 19.74
N GLY A 429 -8.24 9.38 21.06
CA GLY A 429 -8.77 10.56 21.76
C GLY A 429 -10.28 10.77 21.67
N CYS A 430 -11.06 9.82 21.14
CA CYS A 430 -12.51 9.87 21.18
C CYS A 430 -13.03 9.54 22.59
N THR A 431 -12.84 10.49 23.52
CA THR A 431 -13.02 10.26 24.96
C THR A 431 -14.45 10.00 25.41
N ASN A 432 -15.46 10.27 24.58
CA ASN A 432 -16.88 10.02 24.87
C ASN A 432 -17.52 8.93 24.02
N LEU A 433 -16.74 8.24 23.19
CA LEU A 433 -17.24 7.23 22.28
C LEU A 433 -17.78 6.00 23.05
N GLN A 434 -19.05 5.67 22.85
CA GLN A 434 -19.77 4.64 23.60
C GLN A 434 -20.31 3.52 22.73
N THR A 435 -20.65 3.80 21.48
CA THR A 435 -21.34 2.86 20.62
C THR A 435 -20.71 2.79 19.23
N PHE A 436 -20.50 1.56 18.77
CA PHE A 436 -20.12 1.28 17.39
C PHE A 436 -21.15 0.36 16.77
N SER A 437 -21.77 0.76 15.68
CA SER A 437 -22.61 -0.11 14.88
C SER A 437 -21.94 -0.32 13.52
N GLY A 438 -21.69 -1.58 13.19
CA GLY A 438 -21.03 -1.96 11.93
C GLY A 438 -19.56 -2.33 12.06
N ILE A 439 -18.90 -2.03 13.19
CA ILE A 439 -17.48 -2.42 13.39
C ILE A 439 -17.32 -3.95 13.39
N GLU A 440 -18.34 -4.66 13.83
CA GLU A 440 -18.40 -6.14 13.81
C GLU A 440 -18.45 -6.72 12.39
N TYR A 441 -18.73 -5.92 11.37
CA TYR A 441 -18.73 -6.33 9.96
C TYR A 441 -17.53 -5.78 9.19
N CYS A 442 -16.62 -5.11 9.90
CA CYS A 442 -15.40 -4.55 9.30
C CYS A 442 -14.52 -5.66 8.74
N ASN A 443 -14.20 -5.59 7.46
CA ASN A 443 -13.23 -6.46 6.84
C ASN A 443 -11.82 -5.86 7.04
N THR A 444 -11.04 -6.48 7.91
CA THR A 444 -9.67 -6.04 8.25
C THR A 444 -8.59 -6.93 7.63
N THR A 445 -8.95 -7.76 6.65
CA THR A 445 -8.03 -8.75 6.05
C THR A 445 -6.77 -8.11 5.47
N ASN A 446 -6.88 -6.89 4.92
CA ASN A 446 -5.77 -6.18 4.30
C ASN A 446 -5.07 -5.18 5.23
N VAL A 447 -5.53 -5.04 6.49
CA VAL A 447 -4.96 -4.08 7.43
C VAL A 447 -3.60 -4.55 7.94
N THR A 448 -2.60 -3.69 7.81
CA THR A 448 -1.23 -3.91 8.29
C THR A 448 -0.88 -3.07 9.51
N ASN A 449 -1.58 -1.95 9.74
CA ASN A 449 -1.30 -1.03 10.82
C ASN A 449 -2.58 -0.70 11.61
N MET A 450 -2.57 -1.04 12.92
CA MET A 450 -3.63 -0.73 13.89
C MET A 450 -3.08 0.05 15.11
N ALA A 451 -1.89 0.67 14.97
CA ALA A 451 -1.28 1.39 16.08
C ALA A 451 -2.17 2.55 16.54
N HIS A 452 -2.30 2.71 17.86
CA HIS A 452 -3.07 3.79 18.49
C HIS A 452 -4.57 3.83 18.14
N MET A 453 -5.12 2.79 17.51
CA MET A 453 -6.48 2.81 16.92
C MET A 453 -7.56 3.28 17.92
N PHE A 454 -7.46 2.92 19.18
CA PHE A 454 -8.40 3.28 20.24
C PHE A 454 -7.73 4.02 21.42
N GLU A 455 -6.53 4.57 21.24
CA GLU A 455 -5.82 5.26 22.32
C GLU A 455 -6.68 6.34 22.97
N GLY A 456 -6.78 6.33 24.30
CA GLY A 456 -7.51 7.35 25.07
C GLY A 456 -9.03 7.31 24.93
N CYS A 457 -9.59 6.23 24.38
CA CYS A 457 -11.04 6.08 24.32
C CYS A 457 -11.63 5.74 25.70
N TYR A 458 -12.66 6.49 26.11
CA TYR A 458 -13.46 6.15 27.27
C TYR A 458 -14.65 5.30 26.84
N ILE A 459 -14.48 4.00 26.77
CA ILE A 459 -15.53 3.11 26.30
C ILE A 459 -16.06 2.31 27.46
N GLY A 460 -17.34 2.44 27.76
CA GLY A 460 -18.07 1.53 28.64
C GLY A 460 -18.33 0.21 27.90
N TRP A 461 -17.31 -0.59 27.77
CA TRP A 461 -17.08 -1.66 26.82
C TRP A 461 -17.92 -2.92 26.98
N THR A 462 -19.19 -2.81 27.18
CA THR A 462 -20.09 -3.95 27.01
C THR A 462 -20.45 -4.22 25.54
N GLU A 463 -20.01 -3.37 24.61
CA GLU A 463 -20.51 -3.39 23.22
C GLU A 463 -19.45 -3.35 22.11
N LEU A 464 -18.13 -3.26 22.41
CA LEU A 464 -17.11 -3.35 21.34
C LEU A 464 -16.94 -4.80 20.91
N ASN A 465 -17.46 -5.13 19.76
CA ASN A 465 -17.34 -6.46 19.17
C ASN A 465 -16.27 -6.50 18.07
N LEU A 466 -15.08 -7.00 18.41
CA LEU A 466 -13.95 -7.17 17.47
C LEU A 466 -13.81 -8.62 16.99
N THR A 467 -14.79 -9.48 17.20
CA THR A 467 -14.69 -10.92 16.93
C THR A 467 -14.41 -11.25 15.46
N ASN A 468 -14.79 -10.37 14.54
CA ASN A 468 -14.54 -10.55 13.10
C ASN A 468 -13.28 -9.85 12.60
N PHE A 469 -12.50 -9.19 13.48
CA PHE A 469 -11.23 -8.60 13.06
C PHE A 469 -10.23 -9.69 12.67
N ASN A 470 -9.84 -9.68 11.42
CA ASN A 470 -8.75 -10.51 10.92
C ASN A 470 -7.43 -9.74 11.08
N THR A 471 -6.61 -10.14 12.03
CA THR A 471 -5.33 -9.48 12.33
C THR A 471 -4.12 -10.22 11.75
N HIS A 472 -4.35 -11.19 10.85
CA HIS A 472 -3.29 -12.03 10.30
C HIS A 472 -2.18 -11.22 9.59
N ASN A 473 -2.55 -10.10 8.97
CA ASN A 473 -1.63 -9.24 8.23
C ASN A 473 -1.11 -8.04 9.02
N VAL A 474 -1.55 -7.86 10.28
CA VAL A 474 -1.15 -6.70 11.07
C VAL A 474 0.30 -6.83 11.53
N GLU A 475 1.09 -5.80 11.26
CA GLU A 475 2.51 -5.69 11.61
C GLU A 475 2.75 -4.76 12.80
N ASN A 476 1.83 -3.80 13.06
CA ASN A 476 1.95 -2.81 14.12
C ASN A 476 0.66 -2.69 14.93
N MET A 477 0.74 -2.97 16.24
CA MET A 477 -0.33 -2.82 17.23
C MET A 477 0.10 -1.93 18.43
N ALA A 478 1.14 -1.09 18.25
CA ALA A 478 1.63 -0.22 19.31
C ALA A 478 0.50 0.68 19.83
N ALA A 479 0.38 0.77 21.17
CA ALA A 479 -0.58 1.62 21.87
C ALA A 479 -2.05 1.47 21.44
N MET A 480 -2.44 0.34 20.79
CA MET A 480 -3.79 0.16 20.22
C MET A 480 -4.93 0.44 21.20
N PHE A 481 -4.76 0.09 22.48
CA PHE A 481 -5.73 0.30 23.56
C PHE A 481 -5.16 1.12 24.71
N LYS A 482 -4.11 1.89 24.48
CA LYS A 482 -3.46 2.71 25.50
C LYS A 482 -4.45 3.70 26.11
N ASP A 483 -4.37 3.88 27.44
CA ASP A 483 -5.19 4.82 28.22
C ASP A 483 -6.72 4.58 28.09
N CYS A 484 -7.13 3.37 27.73
CA CYS A 484 -8.54 2.99 27.68
C CYS A 484 -9.09 2.61 29.06
N SER A 485 -10.36 2.95 29.31
CA SER A 485 -10.99 2.75 30.63
C SER A 485 -11.83 1.49 30.78
N MET A 486 -11.68 0.51 29.89
CA MET A 486 -12.39 -0.76 29.93
C MET A 486 -12.08 -1.60 31.16
N THR A 487 -13.05 -2.44 31.57
CA THR A 487 -12.87 -3.40 32.68
C THR A 487 -12.54 -4.82 32.22
N GLN A 488 -12.90 -5.16 30.98
CA GLN A 488 -12.63 -6.45 30.35
C GLN A 488 -12.32 -6.24 28.88
N LEU A 489 -11.40 -7.03 28.33
CA LEU A 489 -11.10 -7.05 26.90
C LEU A 489 -10.82 -8.49 26.46
N ASP A 490 -11.64 -9.00 25.55
CA ASP A 490 -11.40 -10.27 24.88
C ASP A 490 -11.00 -10.06 23.42
N ILE A 491 -9.73 -10.26 23.14
CA ILE A 491 -9.13 -10.26 21.80
C ILE A 491 -8.41 -11.60 21.56
N SER A 492 -8.94 -12.66 22.15
CA SER A 492 -8.41 -14.03 22.01
C SER A 492 -8.41 -14.52 20.55
N MET A 493 -9.25 -13.93 19.67
CA MET A 493 -9.27 -14.22 18.24
C MET A 493 -8.12 -13.57 17.45
N PHE A 494 -7.43 -12.57 18.01
CA PHE A 494 -6.33 -11.90 17.31
C PHE A 494 -5.14 -12.84 17.10
N THR A 495 -4.62 -12.88 15.89
CA THR A 495 -3.38 -13.58 15.53
C THR A 495 -2.27 -12.54 15.40
N THR A 496 -1.08 -12.87 15.92
CA THR A 496 0.01 -11.88 16.04
C THR A 496 1.34 -12.36 15.47
N GLU A 497 1.30 -13.36 14.57
CA GLU A 497 2.49 -13.94 13.98
C GLU A 497 3.34 -12.94 13.19
N ARG A 498 2.73 -11.87 12.68
CA ARG A 498 3.40 -10.85 11.88
C ARG A 498 3.70 -9.57 12.65
N VAL A 499 3.11 -9.42 13.84
CA VAL A 499 3.27 -8.20 14.62
C VAL A 499 4.71 -8.06 15.11
N THR A 500 5.29 -6.89 14.84
CA THR A 500 6.67 -6.53 15.25
C THR A 500 6.70 -5.55 16.40
N ASP A 501 5.64 -4.73 16.58
CA ASP A 501 5.55 -3.73 17.65
C ASP A 501 4.21 -3.81 18.39
N MET A 502 4.28 -4.06 19.69
CA MET A 502 3.18 -4.02 20.67
C MET A 502 3.51 -3.11 21.84
N SER A 503 4.45 -2.17 21.67
CA SER A 503 4.81 -1.22 22.74
C SER A 503 3.58 -0.45 23.20
N GLU A 504 3.44 -0.27 24.51
CA GLU A 504 2.35 0.47 25.15
C GLU A 504 0.92 -0.03 24.87
N MET A 505 0.72 -1.21 24.25
CA MET A 505 -0.58 -1.66 23.73
C MET A 505 -1.71 -1.57 24.76
N PHE A 506 -1.46 -1.85 26.03
CA PHE A 506 -2.42 -1.74 27.14
C PHE A 506 -1.95 -0.79 28.23
N SER A 507 -0.95 0.03 27.96
CA SER A 507 -0.42 1.01 28.93
C SER A 507 -1.52 1.96 29.38
N GLY A 508 -1.63 2.22 30.67
CA GLY A 508 -2.64 3.13 31.21
C GLY A 508 -4.06 2.58 31.26
N CYS A 509 -4.29 1.30 30.96
CA CYS A 509 -5.61 0.65 31.15
C CYS A 509 -5.88 0.42 32.64
N GLU A 510 -6.07 1.49 33.39
CA GLU A 510 -6.10 1.49 34.86
C GLU A 510 -7.27 0.68 35.47
N SER A 511 -8.35 0.53 34.70
CA SER A 511 -9.56 -0.19 35.14
C SER A 511 -9.63 -1.65 34.68
N LEU A 512 -8.68 -2.11 33.87
CA LEU A 512 -8.73 -3.45 33.26
C LEU A 512 -8.56 -4.56 34.29
N GLY A 513 -9.58 -5.40 34.44
CA GLY A 513 -9.62 -6.55 35.36
C GLY A 513 -9.43 -7.91 34.68
N GLU A 514 -9.82 -8.04 33.42
CA GLU A 514 -9.67 -9.26 32.62
C GLU A 514 -9.18 -8.94 31.21
N LEU A 515 -8.15 -9.65 30.75
CA LEU A 515 -7.58 -9.54 29.41
C LEU A 515 -7.40 -10.95 28.81
N SER A 516 -8.08 -11.25 27.71
CA SER A 516 -7.94 -12.53 26.99
C SER A 516 -7.14 -12.33 25.70
N ILE A 517 -5.94 -12.96 25.64
CA ILE A 517 -5.00 -12.92 24.51
C ILE A 517 -4.51 -14.33 24.15
N ASN A 518 -5.40 -15.31 24.16
CA ASN A 518 -5.05 -16.73 24.05
C ASN A 518 -4.33 -17.11 22.76
N ASN A 519 -4.59 -16.42 21.65
CA ASN A 519 -3.95 -16.71 20.36
C ASN A 519 -2.72 -15.85 20.04
N PHE A 520 -2.28 -15.00 20.99
CA PHE A 520 -1.07 -14.21 20.76
C PHE A 520 0.15 -15.11 20.55
N ASN A 521 1.00 -14.69 19.63
CA ASN A 521 2.32 -15.24 19.38
C ASN A 521 3.34 -14.09 19.42
N LEU A 522 4.19 -14.05 20.44
CA LEU A 522 5.16 -12.97 20.64
C LEU A 522 6.54 -13.30 20.08
N SER A 523 6.69 -14.32 19.25
CA SER A 523 8.00 -14.78 18.75
C SER A 523 8.66 -13.76 17.80
N ASN A 524 7.86 -13.02 17.03
CA ASN A 524 8.34 -12.03 16.07
C ASN A 524 8.28 -10.59 16.60
N VAL A 525 7.70 -10.39 17.80
CA VAL A 525 7.57 -9.06 18.39
C VAL A 525 8.94 -8.53 18.84
N ALA A 526 9.37 -7.45 18.23
CA ALA A 526 10.63 -6.78 18.53
C ALA A 526 10.51 -5.80 19.71
N SER A 527 9.33 -5.19 19.90
CA SER A 527 9.07 -4.25 21.00
C SER A 527 7.83 -4.62 21.79
N LEU A 528 8.01 -4.82 23.11
CA LEU A 528 6.99 -4.95 24.15
C LEU A 528 7.09 -3.85 25.19
N THR A 529 7.84 -2.78 24.90
CA THR A 529 8.17 -1.72 25.84
C THR A 529 6.90 -1.11 26.42
N ASN A 530 6.78 -1.13 27.75
CA ASN A 530 5.65 -0.57 28.51
C ASN A 530 4.27 -1.17 28.14
N MET A 531 4.21 -2.32 27.47
CA MET A 531 2.95 -2.91 26.98
C MET A 531 1.86 -2.99 28.06
N CYS A 532 2.24 -3.27 29.29
CA CYS A 532 1.32 -3.45 30.44
C CYS A 532 1.58 -2.46 31.58
N THR A 533 2.21 -1.31 31.31
CA THR A 533 2.50 -0.30 32.34
C THR A 533 1.18 0.31 32.86
N ASN A 534 1.03 0.45 34.17
CA ASN A 534 -0.14 1.03 34.83
C ASN A 534 -1.48 0.32 34.51
N ILE A 535 -1.44 -0.96 34.23
CA ILE A 535 -2.67 -1.77 34.10
C ILE A 535 -3.27 -2.03 35.51
N ALA A 536 -4.60 -1.96 35.66
CA ALA A 536 -5.34 -2.27 36.90
C ALA A 536 -4.93 -1.44 38.16
N ILE A 537 -4.61 -0.16 38.05
CA ILE A 537 -4.16 0.67 39.18
C ILE A 537 -5.26 1.47 39.89
N ASP A 538 -6.44 1.62 39.29
CA ASP A 538 -7.50 2.54 39.76
C ASP A 538 -8.04 2.21 41.17
N GLN A 539 -7.86 0.98 41.68
CA GLN A 539 -8.28 0.63 43.05
C GLN A 539 -7.33 -0.34 43.74
N ALA A 540 -7.15 -0.15 45.06
CA ALA A 540 -6.18 -0.89 45.88
C ALA A 540 -6.40 -2.44 45.95
N TRP A 541 -7.46 -2.96 45.34
CA TRP A 541 -7.90 -4.37 45.38
C TRP A 541 -8.24 -4.97 44.02
N ARG A 542 -8.06 -4.23 42.92
CA ARG A 542 -8.22 -4.79 41.59
C ARG A 542 -6.95 -5.48 41.15
N HIS A 543 -7.12 -6.70 40.70
CA HIS A 543 -6.13 -7.46 39.96
C HIS A 543 -6.60 -7.61 38.52
N CYS A 544 -5.69 -7.47 37.57
CA CYS A 544 -5.94 -7.90 36.19
C CYS A 544 -5.53 -9.37 36.03
N THR A 545 -6.43 -10.19 35.50
CA THR A 545 -6.11 -11.54 35.09
C THR A 545 -5.89 -11.58 33.58
N ILE A 546 -4.70 -12.02 33.16
CA ILE A 546 -4.37 -12.20 31.75
C ILE A 546 -4.50 -13.67 31.38
N HIS A 547 -5.48 -13.98 30.54
CA HIS A 547 -5.68 -15.31 29.98
C HIS A 547 -4.82 -15.47 28.72
N CYS A 548 -3.81 -16.35 28.78
CA CYS A 548 -2.87 -16.50 27.69
C CYS A 548 -2.14 -17.86 27.73
N LYS A 549 -1.45 -18.21 26.64
CA LYS A 549 -0.56 -19.36 26.59
C LYS A 549 0.68 -19.15 27.48
N ARG A 550 1.26 -20.25 27.98
CA ARG A 550 2.46 -20.24 28.82
C ARG A 550 3.63 -19.49 28.19
N ALA A 551 3.86 -19.66 26.89
CA ALA A 551 4.93 -18.98 26.16
C ALA A 551 4.75 -17.45 26.18
N VAL A 552 3.51 -16.97 26.02
CA VAL A 552 3.16 -15.53 26.10
C VAL A 552 3.40 -14.99 27.50
N TRP A 553 2.86 -15.66 28.54
CA TRP A 553 3.06 -15.25 29.92
C TRP A 553 4.54 -15.15 30.29
N THR A 554 5.33 -16.19 29.93
CA THR A 554 6.78 -16.19 30.18
C THR A 554 7.46 -14.98 29.56
N LYS A 555 7.08 -14.60 28.33
CA LYS A 555 7.63 -13.44 27.63
C LYS A 555 7.20 -12.12 28.27
N LEU A 556 5.96 -12.03 28.76
CA LEU A 556 5.44 -10.83 29.42
C LEU A 556 6.14 -10.53 30.77
N ILE A 557 6.48 -11.57 31.54
CA ILE A 557 7.13 -11.41 32.86
C ILE A 557 8.66 -11.42 32.78
N ASP A 558 9.23 -11.64 31.60
CA ASP A 558 10.68 -11.60 31.39
C ASP A 558 11.19 -10.16 31.58
N GLY A 559 12.12 -9.98 32.51
CA GLY A 559 12.69 -8.66 32.82
C GLY A 559 13.37 -7.97 31.64
N ASP A 560 13.85 -8.74 30.68
CA ASP A 560 14.47 -8.21 29.46
C ASP A 560 13.44 -7.64 28.46
N SER A 561 12.16 -8.01 28.57
CA SER A 561 11.08 -7.56 27.67
C SER A 561 10.55 -6.16 27.99
N ASN A 562 10.91 -5.57 29.15
CA ASN A 562 10.52 -4.23 29.59
C ASN A 562 9.02 -3.90 29.43
N THR A 563 8.15 -4.88 29.69
CA THR A 563 6.68 -4.78 29.49
C THR A 563 6.00 -3.84 30.50
N GLY A 564 6.66 -3.49 31.59
CA GLY A 564 6.11 -2.66 32.68
C GLY A 564 5.06 -3.38 33.53
N ILE A 565 4.96 -4.71 33.44
CA ILE A 565 3.98 -5.51 34.22
C ILE A 565 4.30 -5.49 35.71
N ASP A 566 3.29 -5.18 36.55
CA ASP A 566 3.40 -5.25 38.02
C ASP A 566 2.74 -6.55 38.52
N LEU A 567 3.55 -7.55 38.86
CA LEU A 567 3.07 -8.85 39.33
C LEU A 567 2.32 -8.80 40.69
N ASN A 568 2.32 -7.66 41.40
CA ASN A 568 1.45 -7.49 42.56
C ASN A 568 0.00 -7.17 42.16
N LYS A 569 -0.21 -6.75 40.92
CA LYS A 569 -1.50 -6.33 40.38
C LYS A 569 -1.98 -7.17 39.18
N VAL A 570 -1.10 -7.96 38.61
CA VAL A 570 -1.39 -8.75 37.43
C VAL A 570 -1.07 -10.22 37.70
N SER A 571 -1.98 -11.11 37.34
CA SER A 571 -1.78 -12.57 37.37
C SER A 571 -2.07 -13.19 36.01
N GLY A 572 -1.37 -14.29 35.70
CA GLY A 572 -1.62 -15.07 34.51
C GLY A 572 -2.56 -16.23 34.80
N ASP A 573 -3.63 -16.37 34.04
CA ASP A 573 -4.40 -17.62 33.93
C ASP A 573 -3.93 -18.33 32.65
N ILE A 574 -3.13 -19.38 32.85
CA ILE A 574 -2.40 -20.03 31.77
C ILE A 574 -3.23 -21.13 31.18
N VAL A 575 -3.62 -20.95 29.93
CA VAL A 575 -4.24 -22.00 29.11
C VAL A 575 -3.13 -22.90 28.58
N ASP A 576 -3.12 -24.15 28.97
CA ASP A 576 -2.20 -25.15 28.42
C ASP A 576 -2.59 -25.47 26.96
N GLU A 577 -1.59 -25.63 26.09
CA GLU A 577 -1.75 -25.90 24.65
C GLU A 577 -2.51 -27.18 24.35
#